data_823d7123e037586fa2f53f961b45b62b
#
_entry.id   823d7123e037586fa2f53f961b45b62b
#
_cell.length_a   1.000
_cell.length_b   1.000
_cell.length_c   1.000
_cell.angle_alpha   90.00
_cell.angle_beta   90.00
_cell.angle_gamma   90.00
#
_symmetry.space_group_name_H-M   'P 1'
#
loop_
_entity.id
_entity.type
_entity.pdbx_description
1 polymer ?
#
loop_
_entity_poly.entity_id
_entity_poly.type
_entity_poly.pdbx_seq_one_letter_code
_entity_poly.pdbx_strand_id
1 'polypeptide(L)'
;MMRPSSGATSVVLSKTYIVTGGGQDFVRVYAENVYGIPPEQVVGTAGGTKYGYGKDGKPFLTKEPKLLLNDNDAGKAEGIHLMIGRRPYAAFGNSTGDRQMLEYTRAGAGTRLAMLVLHDDARREYTYGPAAGLPPSKVGTFTQALYDEAEKGGWIVISMKNDWKRIFAFEP
;
A
#
# COMPACT_ATOMS: atom_id res chain seq x y z
N MET A 1 22.60 -27.17 38.66
CA MET A 1 22.68 -25.72 38.42
C MET A 1 21.78 -25.41 37.21
N MET A 2 20.51 -25.08 37.45
CA MET A 2 19.53 -24.79 36.40
C MET A 2 19.74 -23.33 35.93
N ARG A 3 19.93 -23.11 34.62
CA ARG A 3 19.92 -21.78 34.05
C ARG A 3 18.46 -21.31 33.91
N PRO A 4 18.10 -20.08 34.33
CA PRO A 4 16.78 -19.57 34.07
C PRO A 4 16.64 -19.30 32.60
N SER A 5 15.57 -19.83 31.97
CA SER A 5 15.17 -19.48 30.62
C SER A 5 14.69 -18.03 30.61
N SER A 6 15.51 -17.13 30.12
CA SER A 6 15.08 -15.76 29.85
C SER A 6 14.07 -15.83 28.69
N GLY A 7 12.80 -15.75 29.00
CA GLY A 7 11.73 -15.49 28.04
C GLY A 7 11.90 -14.09 27.48
N ALA A 8 12.76 -13.97 26.47
CA ALA A 8 12.84 -12.74 25.68
C ALA A 8 11.52 -12.64 24.89
N THR A 9 10.61 -11.79 25.33
CA THR A 9 9.48 -11.37 24.53
C THR A 9 10.04 -10.62 23.33
N SER A 10 10.12 -11.30 22.18
CA SER A 10 10.54 -10.64 20.94
C SER A 10 9.45 -9.64 20.55
N VAL A 11 9.71 -8.36 20.72
CA VAL A 11 8.89 -7.30 20.15
C VAL A 11 9.06 -7.38 18.63
N VAL A 12 8.07 -7.88 17.94
CA VAL A 12 8.04 -7.87 16.47
C VAL A 12 7.76 -6.44 16.02
N LEU A 13 8.80 -5.70 15.71
CA LEU A 13 8.67 -4.39 15.08
C LEU A 13 8.31 -4.59 13.61
N SER A 14 7.05 -4.40 13.25
CA SER A 14 6.59 -4.40 11.87
C SER A 14 6.80 -3.01 11.27
N LYS A 15 7.40 -2.94 10.07
CA LYS A 15 7.48 -1.71 9.30
C LYS A 15 6.26 -1.59 8.38
N THR A 16 5.66 -0.41 8.33
CA THR A 16 4.55 -0.07 7.44
C THR A 16 5.08 0.70 6.24
N TYR A 17 4.61 0.33 5.06
CA TYR A 17 5.00 0.96 3.80
C TYR A 17 3.77 1.48 3.07
N ILE A 18 3.92 2.60 2.37
CA ILE A 18 2.96 3.04 1.35
C ILE A 18 3.43 2.49 0.01
N VAL A 19 2.52 1.83 -0.74
CA VAL A 19 2.76 1.32 -2.10
C VAL A 19 1.72 1.97 -3.01
N THR A 20 2.14 2.88 -3.88
CA THR A 20 1.21 3.77 -4.58
C THR A 20 1.49 3.90 -6.07
N GLY A 21 0.45 3.80 -6.91
CA GLY A 21 0.52 4.18 -8.32
C GLY A 21 0.81 5.66 -8.56
N GLY A 22 0.64 6.52 -7.55
CA GLY A 22 1.01 7.92 -7.59
C GLY A 22 2.51 8.15 -7.58
N GLY A 23 2.92 9.39 -7.87
CA GLY A 23 4.34 9.76 -7.90
C GLY A 23 5.01 9.60 -6.53
N GLN A 24 6.06 8.77 -6.47
CA GLN A 24 6.78 8.45 -5.25
C GLN A 24 7.27 9.71 -4.52
N ASP A 25 7.90 10.61 -5.23
CA ASP A 25 8.45 11.84 -4.64
C ASP A 25 7.36 12.77 -4.11
N PHE A 26 6.19 12.80 -4.77
CA PHE A 26 5.05 13.58 -4.31
C PHE A 26 4.51 13.05 -2.97
N VAL A 27 4.33 11.73 -2.85
CA VAL A 27 3.83 11.12 -1.62
C VAL A 27 4.84 11.26 -0.47
N ARG A 28 6.12 11.18 -0.74
CA ARG A 28 7.21 11.38 0.23
C ARG A 28 7.18 12.74 0.93
N VAL A 29 6.66 13.77 0.27
CA VAL A 29 6.58 15.13 0.86
C VAL A 29 5.70 15.18 2.10
N TYR A 30 4.66 14.38 2.15
CA TYR A 30 3.66 14.46 3.25
C TYR A 30 3.49 13.18 4.07
N ALA A 31 4.04 12.05 3.62
CA ALA A 31 3.79 10.73 4.22
C ALA A 31 4.16 10.69 5.71
N GLU A 32 5.29 11.27 6.10
CA GLU A 32 5.73 11.27 7.48
C GLU A 32 4.83 12.15 8.37
N ASN A 33 4.50 13.36 7.91
CA ASN A 33 3.68 14.29 8.66
C ASN A 33 2.22 13.84 8.81
N VAL A 34 1.68 13.16 7.79
CA VAL A 34 0.26 12.76 7.76
C VAL A 34 0.05 11.36 8.34
N TYR A 35 0.95 10.43 8.03
CA TYR A 35 0.78 9.01 8.36
C TYR A 35 1.83 8.45 9.32
N GLY A 36 2.84 9.23 9.69
CA GLY A 36 3.97 8.76 10.48
C GLY A 36 4.85 7.73 9.73
N ILE A 37 4.79 7.73 8.38
CA ILE A 37 5.54 6.82 7.52
C ILE A 37 6.69 7.61 6.88
N PRO A 38 7.95 7.31 7.21
CA PRO A 38 9.08 8.06 6.71
C PRO A 38 9.27 7.86 5.19
N PRO A 39 9.92 8.81 4.49
CA PRO A 39 10.02 8.82 3.03
C PRO A 39 10.67 7.57 2.43
N GLU A 40 11.59 6.92 3.12
CA GLU A 40 12.20 5.66 2.68
C GLU A 40 11.25 4.45 2.73
N GLN A 41 10.11 4.58 3.39
CA GLN A 41 9.05 3.57 3.42
C GLN A 41 7.92 3.86 2.41
N VAL A 42 8.16 4.76 1.46
CA VAL A 42 7.23 5.03 0.35
C VAL A 42 7.78 4.43 -0.92
N VAL A 43 7.06 3.47 -1.49
CA VAL A 43 7.25 2.88 -2.82
C VAL A 43 6.19 3.46 -3.73
N GLY A 44 6.57 3.94 -4.91
CA GLY A 44 5.61 4.55 -5.83
C GLY A 44 6.16 4.68 -7.24
N THR A 45 5.33 5.19 -8.13
CA THR A 45 5.74 5.47 -9.50
C THR A 45 6.93 6.43 -9.49
N ALA A 46 8.07 5.98 -10.01
CA ALA A 46 9.34 6.68 -9.94
C ALA A 46 9.83 7.13 -11.31
N GLY A 47 10.22 8.40 -11.40
CA GLY A 47 10.89 8.97 -12.57
C GLY A 47 12.41 8.87 -12.47
N GLY A 48 13.08 8.95 -13.62
CA GLY A 48 14.54 9.02 -13.72
C GLY A 48 15.10 10.27 -13.08
N THR A 49 16.32 10.16 -12.61
CA THR A 49 17.12 11.30 -12.13
C THR A 49 18.52 11.23 -12.70
N LYS A 50 19.11 12.42 -12.94
CA LYS A 50 20.48 12.56 -13.39
C LYS A 50 21.27 13.38 -12.36
N TYR A 51 22.42 12.86 -11.98
CA TYR A 51 23.37 13.57 -11.13
C TYR A 51 24.10 14.67 -11.94
N GLY A 52 24.28 15.83 -11.34
CA GLY A 52 24.99 16.94 -11.95
C GLY A 52 25.48 17.96 -10.93
N TYR A 53 26.07 19.03 -11.41
CA TYR A 53 26.56 20.14 -10.61
C TYR A 53 25.95 21.46 -11.06
N GLY A 54 25.58 22.29 -10.10
CA GLY A 54 25.14 23.65 -10.34
C GLY A 54 26.29 24.59 -10.74
N LYS A 55 25.94 25.81 -11.13
CA LYS A 55 26.91 26.86 -11.44
C LYS A 55 27.80 27.21 -10.24
N ASP A 56 27.33 26.95 -9.04
CA ASP A 56 28.04 27.13 -7.77
C ASP A 56 28.89 25.92 -7.37
N GLY A 57 29.01 24.92 -8.23
CA GLY A 57 29.77 23.69 -7.99
C GLY A 57 29.11 22.70 -7.05
N LYS A 58 27.87 22.97 -6.55
CA LYS A 58 27.17 22.05 -5.66
C LYS A 58 26.48 20.92 -6.43
N PRO A 59 26.52 19.70 -5.91
CA PRO A 59 25.85 18.57 -6.53
C PRO A 59 24.32 18.66 -6.37
N PHE A 60 23.60 18.18 -7.38
CA PHE A 60 22.15 18.04 -7.35
C PHE A 60 21.65 16.93 -8.27
N LEU A 61 20.39 16.55 -8.10
CA LEU A 61 19.68 15.62 -8.98
C LEU A 61 18.66 16.38 -9.82
N THR A 62 18.70 16.18 -11.13
CA THR A 62 17.69 16.69 -12.07
C THR A 62 16.71 15.58 -12.41
N LYS A 63 15.43 15.89 -12.46
CA LYS A 63 14.41 14.98 -12.99
C LYS A 63 14.61 14.80 -14.50
N GLU A 64 14.49 13.56 -14.95
CA GLU A 64 14.48 13.20 -16.37
C GLU A 64 13.06 12.80 -16.79
N PRO A 65 12.67 13.04 -18.04
CA PRO A 65 11.38 12.61 -18.61
C PRO A 65 11.41 11.10 -18.93
N LYS A 66 11.78 10.30 -17.94
CA LYS A 66 11.91 8.84 -18.06
C LYS A 66 11.24 8.17 -16.88
N LEU A 67 10.34 7.24 -17.17
CA LEU A 67 9.74 6.37 -16.16
C LEU A 67 10.70 5.22 -15.83
N LEU A 68 11.02 5.03 -14.56
CA LEU A 68 11.82 3.92 -14.05
C LEU A 68 10.95 2.79 -13.49
N LEU A 69 9.87 3.14 -12.82
CA LEU A 69 8.91 2.21 -12.24
C LEU A 69 7.51 2.79 -12.41
N ASN A 70 6.61 2.04 -13.00
CA ASN A 70 5.18 2.28 -12.91
C ASN A 70 4.63 1.41 -11.78
N ASP A 71 4.42 1.98 -10.60
CA ASP A 71 4.00 1.25 -9.39
C ASP A 71 2.48 1.04 -9.36
N ASN A 72 1.92 0.58 -10.49
CA ASN A 72 0.51 0.23 -10.62
C ASN A 72 0.39 -1.24 -11.05
N ASP A 73 -0.69 -1.90 -10.72
CA ASP A 73 -0.92 -3.31 -11.05
C ASP A 73 0.27 -4.19 -10.63
N ALA A 74 0.90 -4.91 -11.57
CA ALA A 74 2.08 -5.74 -11.31
C ALA A 74 3.27 -4.94 -10.79
N GLY A 75 3.37 -3.68 -11.19
CA GLY A 75 4.43 -2.78 -10.74
C GLY A 75 4.50 -2.60 -9.23
N LYS A 76 3.37 -2.72 -8.50
CA LYS A 76 3.37 -2.71 -7.03
C LYS A 76 4.17 -3.88 -6.44
N ALA A 77 4.01 -5.08 -6.97
CA ALA A 77 4.78 -6.24 -6.54
C ALA A 77 6.27 -6.11 -6.92
N GLU A 78 6.55 -5.59 -8.10
CA GLU A 78 7.91 -5.31 -8.59
C GLU A 78 8.59 -4.22 -7.74
N GLY A 79 7.88 -3.13 -7.44
CA GLY A 79 8.36 -2.05 -6.58
C GLY A 79 8.65 -2.51 -5.16
N ILE A 80 7.79 -3.34 -4.57
CA ILE A 80 8.02 -3.97 -3.28
C ILE A 80 9.30 -4.81 -3.31
N HIS A 81 9.48 -5.63 -4.34
CA HIS A 81 10.69 -6.44 -4.47
C HIS A 81 11.94 -5.57 -4.61
N LEU A 82 11.89 -4.55 -5.47
CA LEU A 82 13.01 -3.67 -5.78
C LEU A 82 13.43 -2.82 -4.58
N MET A 83 12.47 -2.19 -3.90
CA MET A 83 12.73 -1.17 -2.88
C MET A 83 12.78 -1.74 -1.45
N ILE A 84 12.06 -2.82 -1.18
CA ILE A 84 11.95 -3.40 0.16
C ILE A 84 12.75 -4.72 0.26
N GLY A 85 12.84 -5.49 -0.83
CA GLY A 85 13.56 -6.77 -0.89
C GLY A 85 12.90 -7.90 -0.10
N ARG A 86 11.68 -7.70 0.40
CA ARG A 86 10.94 -8.70 1.18
C ARG A 86 9.47 -8.70 0.80
N ARG A 87 8.88 -9.90 0.75
CA ARG A 87 7.45 -10.07 0.57
C ARG A 87 6.68 -9.63 1.82
N PRO A 88 5.61 -8.83 1.70
CA PRO A 88 4.83 -8.38 2.86
C PRO A 88 4.19 -9.53 3.64
N TYR A 89 4.00 -9.35 4.94
CA TYR A 89 3.16 -10.22 5.78
C TYR A 89 1.67 -9.88 5.65
N ALA A 90 1.37 -8.60 5.44
CA ALA A 90 0.03 -8.11 5.21
C ALA A 90 0.06 -7.03 4.12
N ALA A 91 -0.97 -6.97 3.31
CA ALA A 91 -1.21 -5.89 2.36
C ALA A 91 -2.69 -5.52 2.34
N PHE A 92 -2.92 -4.21 2.21
CA PHE A 92 -4.24 -3.61 2.10
C PHE A 92 -4.33 -2.91 0.75
N GLY A 93 -5.47 -3.07 0.09
CA GLY A 93 -5.78 -2.39 -1.15
C GLY A 93 -7.26 -2.06 -1.22
N ASN A 94 -7.67 -1.35 -2.26
CA ASN A 94 -9.08 -0.98 -2.45
C ASN A 94 -9.52 -1.04 -3.91
N SER A 95 -8.66 -1.51 -4.80
CA SER A 95 -8.94 -1.48 -6.24
C SER A 95 -8.25 -2.60 -7.02
N THR A 96 -8.63 -2.73 -8.28
CA THR A 96 -7.99 -3.65 -9.24
C THR A 96 -6.50 -3.41 -9.38
N GLY A 97 -6.03 -2.17 -9.22
CA GLY A 97 -4.61 -1.84 -9.25
C GLY A 97 -3.79 -2.42 -8.10
N ASP A 98 -4.45 -2.95 -7.06
CA ASP A 98 -3.79 -3.58 -5.90
C ASP A 98 -3.74 -5.10 -5.99
N ARG A 99 -4.45 -5.69 -6.96
CA ARG A 99 -4.65 -7.13 -7.08
C ARG A 99 -3.35 -7.90 -7.01
N GLN A 100 -2.36 -7.55 -7.84
CA GLN A 100 -1.09 -8.28 -7.90
C GLN A 100 -0.24 -8.12 -6.62
N MET A 101 -0.33 -6.99 -5.94
CA MET A 101 0.28 -6.79 -4.62
C MET A 101 -0.32 -7.76 -3.58
N LEU A 102 -1.63 -7.92 -3.59
CA LEU A 102 -2.35 -8.82 -2.68
C LEU A 102 -2.03 -10.28 -2.98
N GLU A 103 -2.04 -10.68 -4.25
CA GLU A 103 -1.61 -12.02 -4.70
C GLU A 103 -0.15 -12.30 -4.29
N TYR A 104 0.74 -11.34 -4.56
CA TYR A 104 2.16 -11.44 -4.20
C TYR A 104 2.33 -11.65 -2.70
N THR A 105 1.56 -10.94 -1.88
CA THR A 105 1.57 -11.10 -0.43
C THR A 105 1.10 -12.49 -0.02
N ARG A 106 -0.04 -12.94 -0.52
CA ARG A 106 -0.64 -14.24 -0.18
C ARG A 106 0.24 -15.42 -0.58
N ALA A 107 0.95 -15.33 -1.68
CA ALA A 107 1.85 -16.39 -2.15
C ALA A 107 3.13 -16.56 -1.31
N GLY A 108 3.31 -15.80 -0.23
CA GLY A 108 4.42 -15.95 0.71
C GLY A 108 4.26 -17.15 1.63
N ALA A 109 5.37 -17.67 2.14
CA ALA A 109 5.35 -18.75 3.13
C ALA A 109 4.78 -18.26 4.48
N GLY A 110 4.12 -19.16 5.21
CA GLY A 110 3.50 -18.88 6.51
C GLY A 110 2.20 -18.08 6.41
N THR A 111 1.74 -17.57 7.54
CA THR A 111 0.51 -16.78 7.60
C THR A 111 0.68 -15.44 6.89
N ARG A 112 -0.21 -15.14 5.95
CA ARG A 112 -0.22 -13.90 5.15
C ARG A 112 -1.63 -13.35 5.09
N LEU A 113 -1.74 -12.02 5.12
CA LEU A 113 -3.01 -11.32 5.02
C LEU A 113 -3.06 -10.49 3.74
N ALA A 114 -4.10 -10.69 2.94
CA ALA A 114 -4.48 -9.82 1.84
C ALA A 114 -5.87 -9.28 2.14
N MET A 115 -6.02 -7.97 2.14
CA MET A 115 -7.24 -7.28 2.55
C MET A 115 -7.64 -6.24 1.52
N LEU A 116 -8.91 -6.24 1.15
CA LEU A 116 -9.53 -5.26 0.27
C LEU A 116 -10.54 -4.43 1.06
N VAL A 117 -10.40 -3.12 0.97
CA VAL A 117 -11.31 -2.17 1.60
C VAL A 117 -12.44 -1.86 0.62
N LEU A 118 -13.66 -2.17 1.02
CA LEU A 118 -14.88 -1.84 0.30
C LEU A 118 -15.44 -0.53 0.85
N HIS A 119 -15.47 0.51 0.00
CA HIS A 119 -15.96 1.83 0.35
C HIS A 119 -17.48 1.92 0.22
N ASP A 120 -18.21 1.35 1.18
CA ASP A 120 -19.66 1.14 1.15
C ASP A 120 -20.47 2.02 2.12
N ASP A 121 -19.83 2.97 2.80
CA ASP A 121 -20.50 3.86 3.76
C ASP A 121 -20.76 5.27 3.22
N ALA A 122 -21.87 5.47 2.52
CA ALA A 122 -22.27 6.78 1.99
C ALA A 122 -22.54 7.87 3.05
N ARG A 123 -22.58 7.52 4.33
CA ARG A 123 -22.85 8.49 5.41
C ARG A 123 -21.56 9.08 5.98
N ARG A 124 -20.48 8.31 6.00
CA ARG A 124 -19.22 8.70 6.63
C ARG A 124 -18.10 8.95 5.62
N GLU A 125 -18.23 8.41 4.39
CA GLU A 125 -17.24 8.55 3.33
C GLU A 125 -17.87 8.62 1.94
N TYR A 126 -17.04 8.76 0.90
CA TYR A 126 -17.45 8.68 -0.49
C TYR A 126 -17.52 7.21 -0.92
N THR A 127 -18.72 6.72 -1.28
CA THR A 127 -18.93 5.34 -1.73
C THR A 127 -18.55 5.16 -3.19
N TYR A 128 -17.85 4.10 -3.49
CA TYR A 128 -17.51 3.72 -4.86
C TYR A 128 -17.13 2.24 -4.97
N GLY A 129 -17.23 1.70 -6.21
CA GLY A 129 -16.92 0.31 -6.47
C GLY A 129 -16.68 0.04 -7.95
N PRO A 130 -17.46 -0.76 -8.64
CA PRO A 130 -18.88 -1.09 -8.53
C PRO A 130 -19.22 -2.43 -7.82
N ALA A 131 -18.29 -3.06 -7.15
CA ALA A 131 -18.59 -4.29 -6.39
C ALA A 131 -19.78 -4.09 -5.46
N ALA A 132 -20.54 -5.15 -5.20
CA ALA A 132 -21.71 -5.15 -4.34
C ALA A 132 -22.78 -4.08 -4.71
N GLY A 133 -22.87 -3.68 -6.00
CA GLY A 133 -23.83 -2.69 -6.48
C GLY A 133 -23.49 -1.24 -6.14
N LEU A 134 -22.25 -0.94 -5.70
CA LEU A 134 -21.82 0.41 -5.40
C LEU A 134 -21.63 1.26 -6.68
N PRO A 135 -21.63 2.60 -6.58
CA PRO A 135 -21.40 3.48 -7.73
C PRO A 135 -20.07 3.21 -8.42
N PRO A 136 -19.99 3.32 -9.76
CA PRO A 136 -18.73 3.19 -10.48
C PRO A 136 -17.78 4.34 -10.17
N SER A 137 -16.49 4.09 -10.20
CA SER A 137 -15.44 5.10 -10.09
C SER A 137 -14.50 5.03 -11.28
N LYS A 138 -13.95 6.19 -11.68
CA LYS A 138 -12.89 6.28 -12.71
C LYS A 138 -11.49 6.03 -12.12
N VAL A 139 -11.37 6.14 -10.81
CA VAL A 139 -10.12 5.95 -10.06
C VAL A 139 -10.39 4.98 -8.93
N GLY A 140 -9.50 4.02 -8.74
CA GLY A 140 -9.64 3.05 -7.66
C GLY A 140 -10.81 2.09 -7.83
N THR A 141 -11.02 1.57 -9.05
CA THR A 141 -12.15 0.65 -9.33
C THR A 141 -12.03 -0.65 -8.56
N PHE A 142 -13.03 -0.95 -7.72
CA PHE A 142 -13.20 -2.25 -7.08
C PHE A 142 -14.33 -3.00 -7.80
N THR A 143 -13.97 -3.85 -8.78
CA THR A 143 -14.93 -4.59 -9.60
C THR A 143 -15.56 -5.77 -8.84
N GLN A 144 -16.75 -6.21 -9.29
CA GLN A 144 -17.36 -7.44 -8.76
C GLN A 144 -16.44 -8.65 -8.96
N ALA A 145 -15.76 -8.73 -10.10
CA ALA A 145 -14.81 -9.81 -10.38
C ALA A 145 -13.66 -9.87 -9.35
N LEU A 146 -13.14 -8.71 -8.92
CA LEU A 146 -12.12 -8.65 -7.86
C LEU A 146 -12.70 -9.06 -6.50
N TYR A 147 -13.95 -8.68 -6.21
CA TYR A 147 -14.65 -9.10 -5.01
C TYR A 147 -14.81 -10.62 -4.95
N ASP A 148 -15.33 -11.21 -6.03
CA ASP A 148 -15.53 -12.67 -6.14
C ASP A 148 -14.20 -13.43 -6.06
N GLU A 149 -13.13 -12.88 -6.64
CA GLU A 149 -11.78 -13.42 -6.53
C GLU A 149 -11.25 -13.38 -5.10
N ALA A 150 -11.49 -12.28 -4.39
CA ALA A 150 -11.10 -12.13 -2.99
C ALA A 150 -11.75 -13.20 -2.11
N GLU A 151 -13.06 -13.38 -2.24
CA GLU A 151 -13.80 -14.42 -1.50
C GLU A 151 -13.27 -15.82 -1.82
N LYS A 152 -13.12 -16.15 -3.11
CA LYS A 152 -12.60 -17.44 -3.55
C LYS A 152 -11.15 -17.68 -3.11
N GLY A 153 -10.34 -16.63 -3.12
CA GLY A 153 -8.91 -16.67 -2.73
C GLY A 153 -8.69 -16.61 -1.22
N GLY A 154 -9.75 -16.48 -0.40
CA GLY A 154 -9.65 -16.33 1.05
C GLY A 154 -8.96 -15.03 1.46
N TRP A 155 -9.13 -13.96 0.68
CA TRP A 155 -8.76 -12.61 1.08
C TRP A 155 -9.86 -12.04 1.97
N ILE A 156 -9.53 -11.07 2.78
CA ILE A 156 -10.50 -10.41 3.64
C ILE A 156 -11.03 -9.18 2.92
N VAL A 157 -12.34 -9.09 2.74
CA VAL A 157 -13.01 -7.85 2.31
C VAL A 157 -13.48 -7.13 3.57
N ILE A 158 -13.02 -5.89 3.74
CA ILE A 158 -13.32 -5.03 4.89
C ILE A 158 -14.37 -4.01 4.43
N SER A 159 -15.57 -4.08 5.00
CA SER A 159 -16.64 -3.10 4.78
C SER A 159 -16.39 -1.86 5.65
N MET A 160 -16.28 -0.69 5.04
CA MET A 160 -16.16 0.56 5.80
C MET A 160 -17.40 0.83 6.65
N LYS A 161 -18.57 0.36 6.21
CA LYS A 161 -19.85 0.51 6.90
C LYS A 161 -19.97 -0.41 8.12
N ASN A 162 -19.58 -1.69 7.97
CA ASN A 162 -19.92 -2.73 8.95
C ASN A 162 -18.76 -3.09 9.88
N ASP A 163 -17.51 -2.95 9.42
CA ASP A 163 -16.35 -3.43 10.16
C ASP A 163 -15.60 -2.32 10.92
N TRP A 164 -15.96 -1.06 10.67
CA TRP A 164 -15.35 0.09 11.34
C TRP A 164 -16.33 0.81 12.26
N LYS A 165 -16.01 0.82 13.54
CA LYS A 165 -16.74 1.64 14.52
C LYS A 165 -16.53 3.14 14.26
N ARG A 166 -15.32 3.52 13.84
CA ARG A 166 -14.90 4.88 13.53
C ARG A 166 -13.97 4.85 12.33
N ILE A 167 -14.20 5.72 11.34
CA ILE A 167 -13.36 5.90 10.15
C ILE A 167 -12.38 7.05 10.40
N PHE A 168 -12.90 8.21 10.82
CA PHE A 168 -12.10 9.41 11.00
C PHE A 168 -11.96 9.78 12.48
N ALA A 169 -10.81 10.37 12.84
CA ALA A 169 -10.51 10.73 14.22
C ALA A 169 -11.49 11.78 14.82
N PHE A 170 -12.13 12.57 13.96
CA PHE A 170 -13.11 13.59 14.35
C PHE A 170 -14.55 13.07 14.53
N GLU A 171 -14.80 11.82 14.19
CA GLU A 171 -16.09 11.19 14.46
C GLU A 171 -16.30 10.98 15.97
N PRO A 172 -17.53 11.16 16.48
CA PRO A 172 -17.84 10.99 17.91
C PRO A 172 -17.64 9.56 18.40
#